data_a5030be451cdff8c1a208a385518b62f
#
_entry.id   a5030be451cdff8c1a208a385518b62f
#
_cell.length_a   1.000
_cell.length_b   1.000
_cell.length_c   1.000
_cell.angle_alpha   90.00
_cell.angle_beta   90.00
_cell.angle_gamma   90.00
#
_symmetry.space_group_name_H-M   'P 1'
#
loop_
_entity.id
_entity.type
_entity.pdbx_description
1 polymer ?
#
loop_
_entity_poly.entity_id
_entity_poly.type
_entity_poly.pdbx_seq_one_letter_code
_entity_poly.pdbx_strand_id
1 'polypeptide(L)'
;MSDFRYIIEFMKASGDKEKMNSLLNEKHNIYSNMERDAMVVIRECANINIKIEEKEEKQDMCKAIDDMMRDARMSGEALGEARGREVERKIMQKELDEKQNQLDEKQNQLDEKQIRLDKYEKEIEELKRQLAERQTA
;
A
#
# COMPACT_ATOMS: atom_id res chain seq x y z
N MET A 1 23.82 10.56 -39.30
CA MET A 1 22.53 11.10 -39.78
C MET A 1 21.37 10.13 -39.71
N SER A 2 21.61 8.82 -39.80
CA SER A 2 20.55 7.79 -39.65
C SER A 2 19.90 7.79 -38.25
N ASP A 3 20.68 8.04 -37.20
CA ASP A 3 20.20 7.96 -35.81
C ASP A 3 19.23 9.07 -35.43
N PHE A 4 19.39 10.26 -36.01
CA PHE A 4 18.47 11.36 -35.77
C PHE A 4 17.04 11.08 -36.22
N ARG A 5 16.87 10.36 -37.31
CA ARG A 5 15.55 9.91 -37.79
C ARG A 5 14.88 8.98 -36.77
N TYR A 6 15.63 8.02 -36.22
CA TYR A 6 15.11 7.07 -35.24
C TYR A 6 14.79 7.73 -33.89
N ILE A 7 15.56 8.75 -33.51
CA ILE A 7 15.23 9.57 -32.35
C ILE A 7 13.88 10.25 -32.53
N ILE A 8 13.65 10.87 -33.68
CA ILE A 8 12.36 11.55 -33.96
C ILE A 8 11.19 10.55 -34.00
N GLU A 9 11.38 9.40 -34.63
CA GLU A 9 10.35 8.35 -34.68
C GLU A 9 10.00 7.84 -33.28
N PHE A 10 11.01 7.62 -32.45
CA PHE A 10 10.81 7.26 -31.04
C PHE A 10 10.04 8.34 -30.28
N MET A 11 10.42 9.59 -30.44
CA MET A 11 9.75 10.72 -29.77
C MET A 11 8.27 10.82 -30.15
N LYS A 12 7.95 10.59 -31.42
CA LYS A 12 6.55 10.58 -31.88
C LYS A 12 5.73 9.43 -31.29
N ALA A 13 6.36 8.30 -31.02
CA ALA A 13 5.70 7.14 -30.43
C ALA A 13 5.67 7.15 -28.90
N SER A 14 6.46 7.98 -28.24
CA SER A 14 6.68 7.95 -26.79
C SER A 14 5.42 8.23 -25.93
N GLY A 15 4.41 8.86 -26.51
CA GLY A 15 3.14 9.13 -25.82
C GLY A 15 2.09 8.02 -25.95
N ASP A 16 2.36 6.98 -26.72
CA ASP A 16 1.42 5.92 -27.03
C ASP A 16 2.10 4.54 -26.93
N LYS A 17 1.66 3.73 -25.96
CA LYS A 17 2.25 2.42 -25.68
C LYS A 17 2.17 1.46 -26.88
N GLU A 18 1.06 1.46 -27.61
CA GLU A 18 0.86 0.57 -28.75
C GLU A 18 1.77 0.98 -29.92
N LYS A 19 1.86 2.29 -30.21
CA LYS A 19 2.79 2.82 -31.22
C LYS A 19 4.24 2.54 -30.85
N MET A 20 4.60 2.68 -29.60
CA MET A 20 5.95 2.35 -29.11
C MET A 20 6.28 0.89 -29.29
N ASN A 21 5.40 -0.02 -28.89
CA ASN A 21 5.60 -1.45 -29.07
C ASN A 21 5.72 -1.83 -30.56
N SER A 22 4.87 -1.26 -31.41
CA SER A 22 4.93 -1.49 -32.85
C SER A 22 6.26 -0.99 -33.46
N LEU A 23 6.71 0.20 -33.08
CA LEU A 23 7.96 0.76 -33.53
C LEU A 23 9.18 -0.07 -33.13
N LEU A 24 9.24 -0.49 -31.86
CA LEU A 24 10.32 -1.31 -31.33
C LEU A 24 10.35 -2.72 -31.95
N ASN A 25 9.19 -3.28 -32.26
CA ASN A 25 9.10 -4.58 -32.92
C ASN A 25 9.49 -4.49 -34.42
N GLU A 26 8.99 -3.49 -35.14
CA GLU A 26 9.29 -3.29 -36.54
C GLU A 26 10.77 -2.97 -36.79
N LYS A 27 11.36 -2.18 -35.91
CA LYS A 27 12.75 -1.71 -36.03
C LYS A 27 13.65 -2.28 -34.95
N HIS A 28 13.39 -3.50 -34.53
CA HIS A 28 14.13 -4.15 -33.43
C HIS A 28 15.64 -4.15 -33.68
N ASN A 29 16.08 -4.45 -34.91
CA ASN A 29 17.49 -4.45 -35.26
C ASN A 29 18.22 -3.12 -35.04
N ILE A 30 17.49 -2.02 -35.13
CA ILE A 30 18.03 -0.69 -34.98
C ILE A 30 18.05 -0.30 -33.50
N TYR A 31 16.93 -0.42 -32.81
CA TYR A 31 16.81 -0.07 -31.41
C TYR A 31 17.54 -1.02 -30.46
N SER A 32 17.74 -2.28 -30.85
CA SER A 32 18.55 -3.25 -30.08
C SER A 32 20.06 -2.99 -30.16
N ASN A 33 20.51 -2.13 -31.09
CA ASN A 33 21.91 -1.78 -31.30
C ASN A 33 22.07 -0.28 -31.53
N MET A 34 21.56 0.53 -30.62
CA MET A 34 21.55 1.98 -30.72
C MET A 34 22.80 2.59 -30.08
N GLU A 35 23.30 3.68 -30.67
CA GLU A 35 24.42 4.41 -30.09
C GLU A 35 24.04 5.07 -28.76
N ARG A 36 24.98 5.04 -27.81
CA ARG A 36 24.79 5.59 -26.48
C ARG A 36 24.32 7.05 -26.52
N ASP A 37 24.94 7.88 -27.35
CA ASP A 37 24.60 9.30 -27.44
C ASP A 37 23.17 9.52 -27.94
N ALA A 38 22.70 8.70 -28.87
CA ALA A 38 21.32 8.71 -29.31
C ALA A 38 20.34 8.31 -28.18
N MET A 39 20.69 7.30 -27.39
CA MET A 39 19.92 6.90 -26.21
C MET A 39 19.86 8.00 -25.15
N VAL A 40 20.96 8.72 -24.92
CA VAL A 40 21.00 9.87 -23.99
C VAL A 40 20.03 10.96 -24.45
N VAL A 41 20.06 11.30 -25.74
CA VAL A 41 19.13 12.28 -26.31
C VAL A 41 17.66 11.86 -26.13
N ILE A 42 17.35 10.61 -26.40
CA ILE A 42 16.00 10.07 -26.21
C ILE A 42 15.60 10.14 -24.74
N ARG A 43 16.47 9.71 -23.83
CA ARG A 43 16.22 9.75 -22.38
C ARG A 43 15.85 11.16 -21.91
N GLU A 44 16.63 12.14 -22.30
CA GLU A 44 16.42 13.54 -21.89
C GLU A 44 15.19 14.17 -22.56
N CYS A 45 15.02 13.95 -23.86
CA CYS A 45 13.91 14.55 -24.61
C CYS A 45 12.56 13.89 -24.31
N ALA A 46 12.51 12.57 -24.15
CA ALA A 46 11.28 11.85 -23.81
C ALA A 46 11.01 11.81 -22.30
N ASN A 47 11.92 12.30 -21.49
CA ASN A 47 11.85 12.26 -20.04
C ASN A 47 11.57 10.86 -19.50
N ILE A 48 12.29 9.87 -19.98
CA ILE A 48 12.20 8.47 -19.56
C ILE A 48 13.42 8.10 -18.72
N ASN A 49 13.23 7.21 -17.75
CA ASN A 49 14.28 6.80 -16.84
C ASN A 49 14.88 5.45 -17.24
N ILE A 50 15.53 5.41 -18.39
CA ILE A 50 16.29 4.23 -18.86
C ILE A 50 17.71 4.22 -18.30
N LYS A 51 18.24 3.04 -18.04
CA LYS A 51 19.65 2.85 -17.67
C LYS A 51 20.51 2.81 -18.92
N ILE A 52 21.56 3.62 -18.94
CA ILE A 52 22.53 3.70 -20.04
C ILE A 52 23.91 3.38 -19.46
N GLU A 53 24.59 2.37 -20.04
CA GLU A 53 25.93 1.99 -19.64
C GLU A 53 26.98 2.96 -20.24
N GLU A 54 27.78 3.56 -19.37
CA GLU A 54 28.76 4.57 -19.81
C GLU A 54 29.92 3.99 -20.65
N LYS A 55 30.20 2.70 -20.49
CA LYS A 55 31.34 2.03 -21.13
C LYS A 55 31.02 1.40 -22.48
N GLU A 56 29.76 1.27 -22.82
CA GLU A 56 29.30 0.65 -24.06
C GLU A 56 28.86 1.70 -25.07
N GLU A 57 29.45 1.68 -26.25
CA GLU A 57 29.10 2.61 -27.32
C GLU A 57 27.72 2.32 -27.92
N LYS A 58 27.40 1.04 -28.04
CA LYS A 58 26.11 0.56 -28.55
C LYS A 58 25.37 -0.26 -27.53
N GLN A 59 24.09 0.00 -27.39
CA GLN A 59 23.26 -0.61 -26.36
C GLN A 59 21.88 -0.98 -26.89
N ASP A 60 21.22 -1.88 -26.18
CA ASP A 60 19.89 -2.35 -26.50
C ASP A 60 18.82 -1.45 -25.84
N MET A 61 18.23 -0.57 -26.64
CA MET A 61 17.15 0.32 -26.22
C MET A 61 15.88 -0.47 -25.87
N CYS A 62 15.57 -1.54 -26.60
CA CYS A 62 14.42 -2.38 -26.31
C CYS A 62 14.51 -3.00 -24.91
N LYS A 63 15.68 -3.52 -24.55
CA LYS A 63 15.94 -4.07 -23.23
C LYS A 63 15.86 -2.98 -22.14
N ALA A 64 16.44 -1.81 -22.39
CA ALA A 64 16.40 -0.70 -21.45
C ALA A 64 14.96 -0.25 -21.12
N ILE A 65 14.08 -0.23 -22.11
CA ILE A 65 12.67 0.08 -21.93
C ILE A 65 11.93 -1.03 -21.17
N ASP A 66 12.17 -2.29 -21.52
CA ASP A 66 11.56 -3.44 -20.82
C ASP A 66 11.97 -3.46 -19.34
N ASP A 67 13.23 -3.22 -19.04
CA ASP A 67 13.74 -3.13 -17.67
C ASP A 67 13.09 -1.96 -16.91
N MET A 68 12.98 -0.80 -17.53
CA MET A 68 12.31 0.36 -16.95
C MET A 68 10.84 0.09 -16.62
N MET A 69 10.11 -0.55 -17.54
CA MET A 69 8.71 -0.90 -17.34
C MET A 69 8.53 -1.95 -16.23
N ARG A 70 9.44 -2.92 -16.16
CA ARG A 70 9.46 -3.94 -15.11
C ARG A 70 9.70 -3.30 -13.74
N ASP A 71 10.68 -2.43 -13.63
CA ASP A 71 11.01 -1.73 -12.38
C ASP A 71 9.84 -0.84 -11.93
N ALA A 72 9.19 -0.13 -12.85
CA ALA A 72 8.01 0.69 -12.57
C ALA A 72 6.83 -0.15 -12.06
N ARG A 73 6.60 -1.33 -12.65
CA ARG A 73 5.56 -2.26 -12.22
C ARG A 73 5.84 -2.83 -10.84
N MET A 74 7.07 -3.28 -10.58
CA MET A 74 7.48 -3.80 -9.27
C MET A 74 7.35 -2.73 -8.18
N SER A 75 7.76 -1.50 -8.47
CA SER A 75 7.60 -0.37 -7.53
C SER A 75 6.13 -0.05 -7.27
N GLY A 76 5.29 -0.09 -8.30
CA GLY A 76 3.83 0.10 -8.17
C GLY A 76 3.16 -0.98 -7.35
N GLU A 77 3.51 -2.26 -7.57
CA GLU A 77 3.02 -3.40 -6.79
C GLU A 77 3.44 -3.28 -5.31
N ALA A 78 4.71 -2.99 -5.04
CA ALA A 78 5.21 -2.81 -3.67
C ALA A 78 4.51 -1.66 -2.94
N LEU A 79 4.28 -0.53 -3.64
CA LEU A 79 3.55 0.61 -3.08
C LEU A 79 2.08 0.27 -2.83
N GLY A 80 1.44 -0.46 -3.74
CA GLY A 80 0.07 -0.94 -3.60
C GLY A 80 -0.09 -1.87 -2.40
N GLU A 81 0.81 -2.83 -2.23
CA GLU A 81 0.82 -3.72 -1.07
C GLU A 81 1.04 -2.97 0.26
N ALA A 82 1.96 -2.01 0.27
CA ALA A 82 2.22 -1.20 1.46
C ALA A 82 1.00 -0.38 1.86
N ARG A 83 0.31 0.23 0.91
CA ARG A 83 -0.95 0.96 1.12
C ARG A 83 -2.06 0.03 1.60
N GLY A 84 -2.19 -1.14 0.98
CA GLY A 84 -3.18 -2.16 1.38
C GLY A 84 -3.00 -2.58 2.83
N ARG A 85 -1.78 -2.92 3.24
CA ARG A 85 -1.44 -3.28 4.62
C ARG A 85 -1.71 -2.15 5.62
N GLU A 86 -1.47 -0.91 5.23
CA GLU A 86 -1.77 0.23 6.10
C GLU A 86 -3.27 0.43 6.30
N VAL A 87 -4.07 0.27 5.23
CA VAL A 87 -5.53 0.33 5.31
C VAL A 87 -6.08 -0.77 6.22
N GLU A 88 -5.63 -2.02 6.03
CA GLU A 88 -6.02 -3.15 6.89
C GLU A 88 -5.67 -2.89 8.36
N ARG A 89 -4.48 -2.38 8.63
CA ARG A 89 -4.05 -2.05 9.99
C ARG A 89 -4.95 -0.99 10.63
N LYS A 90 -5.34 0.04 9.89
CA LYS A 90 -6.26 1.08 10.37
C LYS A 90 -7.65 0.52 10.67
N ILE A 91 -8.16 -0.36 9.82
CA ILE A 91 -9.45 -1.04 10.04
C ILE A 91 -9.38 -1.91 11.29
N MET A 92 -8.35 -2.75 11.42
CA MET A 92 -8.15 -3.58 12.62
C MET A 92 -8.05 -2.74 13.90
N GLN A 93 -7.30 -1.64 13.87
CA GLN A 93 -7.17 -0.77 15.02
C GLN A 93 -8.53 -0.19 15.44
N LYS A 94 -9.32 0.26 14.48
CA LYS A 94 -10.66 0.76 14.74
C LYS A 94 -11.57 -0.30 15.36
N GLU A 95 -11.53 -1.52 14.85
CA GLU A 95 -12.30 -2.65 15.42
C GLU A 95 -11.87 -2.99 16.84
N LEU A 96 -10.56 -2.95 17.13
CA LEU A 96 -10.01 -3.16 18.46
C LEU A 96 -10.48 -2.07 19.43
N ASP A 97 -10.44 -0.82 19.00
CA ASP A 97 -10.88 0.31 19.82
C ASP A 97 -12.39 0.21 20.15
N GLU A 98 -13.21 -0.17 19.17
CA GLU A 98 -14.64 -0.42 19.37
C GLU A 98 -14.91 -1.57 20.35
N LYS A 99 -14.16 -2.67 20.23
CA LYS A 99 -14.27 -3.80 21.18
C LYS A 99 -13.83 -3.42 22.58
N GLN A 100 -12.76 -2.64 22.68
CA GLN A 100 -12.29 -2.16 23.99
C GLN A 100 -13.35 -1.28 24.67
N ASN A 101 -13.97 -0.37 23.92
CA ASN A 101 -15.06 0.45 24.44
C ASN A 101 -16.26 -0.38 24.92
N GLN A 102 -16.61 -1.43 24.17
CA GLN A 102 -17.68 -2.36 24.57
C GLN A 102 -17.32 -3.15 25.85
N LEU A 103 -16.07 -3.56 26.00
CA LEU A 103 -15.58 -4.22 27.20
C LEU A 103 -15.62 -3.31 28.41
N ASP A 104 -15.18 -2.06 28.25
CA ASP A 104 -15.19 -1.07 29.31
C ASP A 104 -16.63 -0.77 29.77
N GLU A 105 -17.58 -0.65 28.83
CA GLU A 105 -19.00 -0.49 29.16
C GLU A 105 -19.56 -1.68 29.92
N LYS A 106 -19.26 -2.90 29.48
CA LYS A 106 -19.68 -4.11 30.18
C LYS A 106 -19.07 -4.22 31.57
N GLN A 107 -17.82 -3.83 31.74
CA GLN A 107 -17.18 -3.81 33.05
C GLN A 107 -17.87 -2.82 33.97
N ASN A 108 -18.20 -1.64 33.50
CA ASN A 108 -18.96 -0.66 34.27
C ASN A 108 -20.33 -1.17 34.70
N GLN A 109 -21.06 -1.86 33.81
CA GLN A 109 -22.33 -2.50 34.12
C GLN A 109 -22.18 -3.61 35.19
N LEU A 110 -21.12 -4.39 35.11
CA LEU A 110 -20.82 -5.42 36.13
C LEU A 110 -20.52 -4.81 37.49
N ASP A 111 -19.73 -3.75 37.50
CA ASP A 111 -19.39 -3.02 38.73
C ASP A 111 -20.65 -2.42 39.39
N GLU A 112 -21.55 -1.84 38.63
CA GLU A 112 -22.83 -1.32 39.12
C GLU A 112 -23.72 -2.44 39.71
N LYS A 113 -23.76 -3.61 39.02
CA LYS A 113 -24.52 -4.77 39.51
C LYS A 113 -23.92 -5.30 40.79
N GLN A 114 -22.60 -5.35 40.90
CA GLN A 114 -21.93 -5.76 42.14
C GLN A 114 -22.25 -4.87 43.31
N ILE A 115 -22.24 -3.55 43.10
CA ILE A 115 -22.62 -2.58 44.14
C ILE A 115 -24.05 -2.82 44.59
N ARG A 116 -24.99 -3.09 43.67
CA ARG A 116 -26.39 -3.40 43.99
C ARG A 116 -26.51 -4.69 44.81
N LEU A 117 -25.78 -5.74 44.40
CA LEU A 117 -25.76 -7.00 45.12
C LEU A 117 -25.25 -6.83 46.54
N ASP A 118 -24.16 -6.14 46.72
CA ASP A 118 -23.60 -5.85 48.05
C ASP A 118 -24.59 -5.11 48.94
N LYS A 119 -25.32 -4.14 48.34
CA LYS A 119 -26.39 -3.42 49.03
C LYS A 119 -27.52 -4.35 49.47
N TYR A 120 -27.98 -5.20 48.59
CA TYR A 120 -29.04 -6.18 48.90
C TYR A 120 -28.61 -7.19 49.96
N GLU A 121 -27.38 -7.66 49.92
CA GLU A 121 -26.82 -8.56 50.94
C GLU A 121 -26.86 -7.90 52.34
N LYS A 122 -26.47 -6.62 52.45
CA LYS A 122 -26.53 -5.86 53.68
C LYS A 122 -27.97 -5.69 54.17
N GLU A 123 -28.90 -5.40 53.27
CA GLU A 123 -30.33 -5.28 53.62
C GLU A 123 -30.91 -6.59 54.13
N ILE A 124 -30.52 -7.72 53.50
CA ILE A 124 -30.94 -9.05 53.92
C ILE A 124 -30.39 -9.41 55.29
N GLU A 125 -29.12 -9.13 55.57
CA GLU A 125 -28.51 -9.36 56.90
C GLU A 125 -29.18 -8.52 57.95
N GLU A 126 -29.48 -7.26 57.67
CA GLU A 126 -30.18 -6.40 58.62
C GLU A 126 -31.60 -6.88 58.90
N LEU A 127 -32.34 -7.31 57.89
CA LEU A 127 -33.69 -7.89 58.06
C LEU A 127 -33.66 -9.17 58.85
N LYS A 128 -32.67 -10.04 58.62
CA LYS A 128 -32.47 -11.26 59.44
C LYS A 128 -32.20 -10.93 60.92
N ARG A 129 -31.39 -9.96 61.15
CA ARG A 129 -31.09 -9.48 62.52
C ARG A 129 -32.37 -8.96 63.21
N GLN A 130 -33.17 -8.13 62.55
CA GLN A 130 -34.44 -7.62 63.08
C GLN A 130 -35.44 -8.73 63.38
N LEU A 131 -35.51 -9.76 62.48
CA LEU A 131 -36.36 -10.92 62.72
C LEU A 131 -35.93 -11.72 63.94
N ALA A 132 -34.64 -11.95 64.10
CA ALA A 132 -34.10 -12.68 65.26
C ALA A 132 -34.39 -11.91 66.57
N GLU A 133 -34.24 -10.60 66.57
CA GLU A 133 -34.59 -9.74 67.71
C GLU A 133 -36.07 -9.81 68.06
N ARG A 134 -36.99 -9.86 67.09
CA ARG A 134 -38.41 -10.02 67.29
C ARG A 134 -38.83 -11.38 67.86
N GLN A 135 -38.10 -12.46 67.47
CA GLN A 135 -38.35 -13.79 67.95
C GLN A 135 -37.87 -14.05 69.38
N THR A 136 -36.90 -13.25 69.85
CA THR A 136 -36.37 -13.34 71.21
C THR A 136 -37.09 -12.43 72.19
N ALA A 137 -37.93 -11.54 71.70
CA ALA A 137 -38.81 -10.75 72.55
C ALA A 137 -40.12 -11.50 72.80
#